data_4abff9dceba4746da8e901e9e599d3b9
#
_entry.id   4abff9dceba4746da8e901e9e599d3b9
#
_cell.length_a   1.000
_cell.length_b   1.000
_cell.length_c   1.000
_cell.angle_alpha   90.00
_cell.angle_beta   90.00
_cell.angle_gamma   90.00
#
_symmetry.space_group_name_H-M   'P 1'
#
loop_
_entity.id
_entity.type
_entity.pdbx_description
1 polymer ?
#
loop_
_entity_poly.entity_id
_entity_poly.type
_entity_poly.pdbx_seq_one_letter_code
_entity_poly.pdbx_strand_id
1 'polypeptide(L)' 'MKSFYHYMMKYRSNHKDDPIGEFARNAYDDHGFPKSSTDYHEISSYLEMNGHYLESMSVFDQAWELYESNQ' A
#
# COMPACT_ATOMS: atom_id res chain seq x y z
N MET A 1 -13.59 -8.03 6.78
CA MET A 1 -12.19 -7.59 6.72
C MET A 1 -12.01 -6.54 5.64
N LYS A 2 -11.37 -5.42 5.97
CA LYS A 2 -11.11 -4.38 4.98
C LYS A 2 -10.00 -4.82 4.04
N SER A 3 -10.04 -4.35 2.79
CA SER A 3 -8.93 -4.58 1.88
C SER A 3 -7.70 -3.81 2.33
N PHE A 4 -6.53 -4.24 1.86
CA PHE A 4 -5.28 -3.55 2.15
C PHE A 4 -5.34 -2.10 1.66
N TYR A 5 -5.84 -1.89 0.42
CA TYR A 5 -5.98 -0.55 -0.14
C TYR A 5 -6.84 0.33 0.76
N HIS A 6 -8.01 -0.19 1.17
CA HIS A 6 -8.92 0.57 2.02
C HIS A 6 -8.23 0.98 3.33
N TYR A 7 -7.50 0.05 3.94
CA TYR A 7 -6.78 0.34 5.17
C TYR A 7 -5.74 1.43 4.95
N MET A 8 -5.00 1.36 3.84
CA MET A 8 -3.92 2.31 3.55
C MET A 8 -4.41 3.73 3.33
N MET A 9 -5.67 3.91 2.96
CA MET A 9 -6.17 5.24 2.63
C MET A 9 -6.11 6.21 3.81
N LYS A 10 -6.11 5.71 5.03
CA LYS A 10 -6.01 6.58 6.20
C LYS A 10 -4.65 7.27 6.32
N TYR A 11 -3.63 6.72 5.66
CA TYR A 11 -2.27 7.30 5.72
C TYR A 11 -2.03 8.38 4.69
N ARG A 12 -2.99 8.64 3.80
CA ARG A 12 -2.81 9.65 2.75
C ARG A 12 -2.56 11.07 3.29
N SER A 13 -3.05 11.35 4.49
CA SER A 13 -2.89 12.66 5.11
C SER A 13 -1.63 12.78 5.96
N ASN A 14 -0.80 11.73 6.00
CA ASN A 14 0.43 11.77 6.76
C ASN A 14 1.41 12.76 6.15
N HIS A 15 2.42 13.13 6.95
CA HIS A 15 3.44 14.08 6.53
C HIS A 15 4.08 13.64 5.21
N LYS A 16 4.45 14.62 4.38
CA LYS A 16 4.99 14.34 3.04
C LYS A 16 6.27 13.51 3.05
N ASP A 17 7.00 13.52 4.17
CA ASP A 17 8.26 12.77 4.30
C ASP A 17 8.05 11.36 4.84
N ASP A 18 6.82 11.00 5.18
CA ASP A 18 6.51 9.66 5.68
C ASP A 18 6.38 8.69 4.49
N PRO A 19 7.27 7.68 4.39
CA PRO A 19 7.22 6.74 3.25
C PRO A 19 5.90 5.98 3.14
N ILE A 20 5.27 5.67 4.25
CA ILE A 20 3.96 4.97 4.24
C ILE A 20 2.89 5.91 3.66
N GLY A 21 2.91 7.18 4.08
CA GLY A 21 1.99 8.17 3.53
C GLY A 21 2.19 8.38 2.05
N GLU A 22 3.44 8.45 1.62
CA GLU A 22 3.75 8.59 0.19
C GLU A 22 3.25 7.40 -0.60
N PHE A 23 3.48 6.19 -0.09
CA PHE A 23 2.98 4.98 -0.72
C PHE A 23 1.45 5.04 -0.85
N ALA A 24 0.76 5.43 0.23
CA ALA A 24 -0.70 5.52 0.21
C ALA A 24 -1.21 6.51 -0.84
N ARG A 25 -0.56 7.67 -0.97
CA ARG A 25 -0.93 8.66 -1.98
C ARG A 25 -0.70 8.14 -3.39
N ASN A 26 0.42 7.45 -3.60
CA ASN A 26 0.72 6.87 -4.92
C ASN A 26 -0.25 5.76 -5.28
N ALA A 27 -0.60 4.91 -4.31
CA ALA A 27 -1.57 3.85 -4.54
C ALA A 27 -2.95 4.45 -4.88
N TYR A 28 -3.31 5.54 -4.22
CA TYR A 28 -4.58 6.23 -4.50
C TYR A 28 -4.64 6.70 -5.96
N ASP A 29 -3.52 7.19 -6.47
CA ASP A 29 -3.46 7.68 -7.85
C ASP A 29 -3.27 6.56 -8.88
N ASP A 30 -2.99 5.37 -8.42
CA ASP A 30 -2.74 4.21 -9.29
C ASP A 30 -4.05 3.49 -9.57
N HIS A 31 -4.64 3.77 -10.71
CA HIS A 31 -5.94 3.22 -11.07
C HIS A 31 -5.93 1.70 -11.25
N GLY A 32 -4.78 1.11 -11.48
CA GLY A 32 -4.65 -0.34 -11.63
C GLY A 32 -4.43 -1.10 -10.33
N PHE A 33 -4.27 -0.38 -9.22
CA PHE A 33 -4.01 -1.03 -7.93
C PHE A 33 -5.17 -1.96 -7.56
N PRO A 34 -4.90 -3.18 -7.07
CA PRO A 34 -5.96 -4.13 -6.68
C PRO A 34 -6.66 -3.67 -5.40
N LYS A 35 -7.70 -2.87 -5.57
CA LYS A 35 -8.35 -2.13 -4.49
C LYS A 35 -9.17 -2.98 -3.53
N SER A 36 -9.58 -4.17 -3.93
CA SER A 36 -10.39 -5.03 -3.07
C SER A 36 -9.63 -6.21 -2.51
N SER A 37 -8.34 -6.32 -2.82
CA SER A 37 -7.54 -7.49 -2.43
C SER A 37 -7.17 -7.47 -0.95
N THR A 38 -7.22 -8.67 -0.35
CA THR A 38 -6.71 -8.92 0.99
C THR A 38 -5.52 -9.89 0.92
N ASP A 39 -5.02 -10.18 -0.28
CA ASP A 39 -4.01 -11.19 -0.51
C ASP A 39 -2.64 -10.56 -0.70
N TYR A 40 -1.71 -10.88 0.22
CA TYR A 40 -0.34 -10.37 0.16
C TYR A 40 0.31 -10.67 -1.18
N HIS A 41 0.17 -11.90 -1.66
CA HIS A 41 0.84 -12.29 -2.91
C HIS A 41 0.31 -11.55 -4.12
N GLU A 42 -0.98 -11.32 -4.18
CA GLU A 42 -1.56 -10.58 -5.29
C GLU A 42 -1.03 -9.15 -5.32
N ILE A 43 -1.03 -8.48 -4.18
CA ILE A 43 -0.59 -7.10 -4.10
C ILE A 43 0.92 -7.00 -4.31
N SER A 44 1.67 -7.91 -3.70
CA SER A 44 3.13 -7.95 -3.86
C SER A 44 3.52 -8.12 -5.32
N SER A 45 2.88 -9.07 -6.02
CA SER A 45 3.16 -9.32 -7.44
C SER A 45 2.83 -8.09 -8.29
N TYR A 46 1.70 -7.45 -7.99
CA TYR A 46 1.32 -6.24 -8.71
C TYR A 46 2.39 -5.16 -8.55
N LEU A 47 2.83 -4.94 -7.30
CA LEU A 47 3.79 -3.88 -7.02
C LEU A 47 5.17 -4.15 -7.60
N GLU A 48 5.57 -5.42 -7.67
CA GLU A 48 6.84 -5.77 -8.31
C GLU A 48 6.86 -5.39 -9.79
N MET A 49 5.71 -5.44 -10.43
CA MET A 49 5.62 -5.15 -11.86
C MET A 49 5.19 -3.72 -12.17
N ASN A 50 4.43 -3.09 -11.28
CA ASN A 50 3.79 -1.80 -11.55
C ASN A 50 4.05 -0.74 -10.47
N GLY A 51 4.74 -1.09 -9.40
CA GLY A 51 4.96 -0.19 -8.26
C GLY A 51 6.22 0.65 -8.38
N HIS A 52 6.47 1.21 -9.55
CA HIS A 52 7.67 2.00 -9.80
C HIS A 52 7.81 3.20 -8.86
N TYR A 53 6.72 3.60 -8.22
CA TYR A 53 6.73 4.69 -7.25
C TYR A 53 7.25 4.27 -5.87
N LEU A 54 7.45 2.99 -5.63
CA LEU A 54 8.03 2.51 -4.38
C LEU A 54 9.55 2.55 -4.48
N GLU A 55 10.20 3.12 -3.47
CA GLU A 55 11.66 3.09 -3.41
C GLU A 55 12.17 1.67 -3.20
N SER A 56 11.45 0.89 -2.40
CA SER A 56 11.77 -0.51 -2.17
C SER A 56 10.54 -1.24 -1.67
N MET A 57 10.55 -2.56 -1.83
CA MET A 57 9.45 -3.39 -1.34
C MET A 57 9.38 -3.40 0.19
N SER A 58 10.43 -2.94 0.88
CA SER A 58 10.38 -2.87 2.34
C SER A 58 9.32 -1.90 2.84
N VAL A 59 9.01 -0.85 2.07
CA VAL A 59 7.93 0.08 2.42
C VAL A 59 6.59 -0.65 2.41
N PHE A 60 6.36 -1.46 1.37
CA PHE A 60 5.15 -2.26 1.29
C PHE A 60 5.08 -3.27 2.45
N ASP A 61 6.20 -3.92 2.74
CA ASP A 61 6.22 -4.92 3.83
C ASP A 61 5.88 -4.28 5.18
N GLN A 62 6.39 -3.08 5.44
CA GLN A 62 6.06 -2.34 6.65
C GLN A 62 4.57 -2.00 6.69
N ALA A 63 4.03 -1.55 5.58
CA ALA A 63 2.61 -1.23 5.47
C ALA A 63 1.75 -2.47 5.68
N TRP A 64 2.19 -3.60 5.14
CA TRP A 64 1.46 -4.85 5.30
C TRP A 64 1.44 -5.30 6.76
N GLU A 65 2.56 -5.16 7.47
CA GLU A 65 2.61 -5.47 8.90
C GLU A 65 1.60 -4.63 9.69
N LEU A 66 1.52 -3.35 9.38
CA LEU A 66 0.55 -2.47 10.03
C LEU A 66 -0.88 -2.94 9.74
N TYR A 67 -1.14 -3.32 8.50
CA TYR A 67 -2.44 -3.81 8.09
C TYR A 67 -2.82 -5.07 8.87
N GLU A 68 -1.91 -6.04 8.93
CA GLU A 68 -2.17 -7.29 9.66
C GLU A 68 -2.38 -7.05 11.15
N SER A 69 -1.64 -6.14 11.72
CA SER A 69 -1.72 -5.86 13.17
C SER A 69 -3.04 -5.18 13.56
N ASN A 70 -3.77 -4.66 12.58
CA ASN A 70 -5.01 -3.91 12.85
C ASN A 70 -6.27 -4.62 12.32
N GLN A 71 -6.19 -5.91 12.08
CA GLN A 71 -7.37 -6.69 11.66
C GLN A 71 -8.22 -7.16 12.82
#